data_d83f81fd4b880d58b1024b9e51bf9630
#
_entry.id   d83f81fd4b880d58b1024b9e51bf9630
#
_cell.length_a   1.000
_cell.length_b   1.000
_cell.length_c   1.000
_cell.angle_alpha   90.00
_cell.angle_beta   90.00
_cell.angle_gamma   90.00
#
_symmetry.space_group_name_H-M   'P 1'
#
loop_
_entity.id
_entity.type
_entity.pdbx_description
1 polymer ?
#
loop_
_entity_poly.entity_id
_entity_poly.type
_entity_poly.pdbx_seq_one_letter_code
_entity_poly.pdbx_strand_id
1 'polypeptide(L)'
;MASSNNHLVIMAGGIGSRFWPMSTQERPKQFIDVMGCGRTLIQLTVDRFEGVCPKENIWVVTSEKYAETVHEQLPEVPEENILKEPCRRNTAPCIAYVCWKIKARNPKANVVVTPSDHVVMNIKEFQRVVTSALDYTQHSDAILTLGMKPTRPETGYGYIEADLSSPSTSNKEIFRVDSFKEKPDVETAEKYIRQNNYFWNAGIFIWNVNTIVNAFRIYQPEIAEIFTKLMPHFYTENEQKEIDAHFPECPNISVDYAILEHSDEIYVFPADFGWSDLGTWGSLHVQMDKDLAGNVAIGPDITLYESRNCVVHTMQEKKVVIIGLDGYVVAENDDHLLICKLEDEQRIREFAEK
;
A
#
# COMPACT_ATOMS: atom_id res chain seq x y z
N MET A 1 24.76 5.43 -1.82
CA MET A 1 24.43 4.98 -0.44
C MET A 1 23.12 5.64 -0.08
N ALA A 2 22.20 4.91 0.57
CA ALA A 2 20.97 5.49 1.09
C ALA A 2 21.26 6.65 2.06
N SER A 3 20.47 7.73 2.01
CA SER A 3 20.60 8.82 2.99
C SER A 3 20.17 8.33 4.36
N SER A 4 20.95 8.65 5.42
CA SER A 4 20.59 8.31 6.80
C SER A 4 19.30 9.01 7.28
N ASN A 5 18.81 9.98 6.52
CA ASN A 5 17.56 10.69 6.81
C ASN A 5 16.35 10.08 6.09
N ASN A 6 16.53 9.11 5.18
CA ASN A 6 15.41 8.46 4.51
C ASN A 6 14.80 7.39 5.42
N HIS A 7 13.49 7.49 5.63
CA HIS A 7 12.70 6.55 6.42
C HIS A 7 11.61 5.92 5.56
N LEU A 8 11.48 4.60 5.66
CA LEU A 8 10.38 3.84 5.05
C LEU A 8 9.31 3.56 6.12
N VAL A 9 8.08 3.91 5.83
CA VAL A 9 6.90 3.60 6.65
C VAL A 9 5.99 2.66 5.88
N ILE A 10 5.71 1.50 6.44
CA ILE A 10 4.83 0.47 5.86
C ILE A 10 3.54 0.44 6.66
N MET A 11 2.41 0.73 6.01
CA MET A 11 1.08 0.62 6.61
C MET A 11 0.54 -0.80 6.44
N ALA A 12 0.42 -1.55 7.54
CA ALA A 12 0.07 -2.97 7.55
C ALA A 12 -1.24 -3.28 8.32
N GLY A 13 -2.25 -2.42 8.19
CA GLY A 13 -3.53 -2.52 8.91
C GLY A 13 -4.69 -3.19 8.14
N GLY A 14 -4.52 -3.49 6.84
CA GLY A 14 -5.55 -4.10 5.99
C GLY A 14 -5.77 -5.60 6.25
N ILE A 15 -6.92 -6.17 5.86
CA ILE A 15 -7.19 -7.61 5.90
C ILE A 15 -7.07 -8.23 4.51
N GLY A 16 -7.53 -7.54 3.45
CA GLY A 16 -7.50 -8.07 2.09
C GLY A 16 -8.52 -9.19 1.84
N SER A 17 -9.72 -9.11 2.41
CA SER A 17 -10.76 -10.16 2.42
C SER A 17 -11.21 -10.70 1.07
N ARG A 18 -10.91 -10.00 -0.05
CA ARG A 18 -11.21 -10.48 -1.42
C ARG A 18 -10.33 -11.63 -1.88
N PHE A 19 -9.19 -11.87 -1.21
CA PHE A 19 -8.32 -13.02 -1.47
C PHE A 19 -8.67 -14.27 -0.65
N TRP A 20 -9.89 -14.32 -0.09
CA TRP A 20 -10.37 -15.54 0.53
C TRP A 20 -10.32 -16.72 -0.48
N PRO A 21 -9.91 -17.93 -0.07
CA PRO A 21 -9.60 -18.41 1.27
C PRO A 21 -8.16 -18.14 1.71
N MET A 22 -7.31 -17.55 0.87
CA MET A 22 -5.91 -17.29 1.20
C MET A 22 -5.78 -16.26 2.32
N SER A 23 -6.53 -15.15 2.26
CA SER A 23 -6.53 -14.12 3.29
C SER A 23 -7.73 -14.27 4.23
N THR A 24 -7.45 -14.25 5.54
CA THR A 24 -8.43 -14.28 6.63
C THR A 24 -8.12 -13.18 7.65
N GLN A 25 -8.95 -13.05 8.68
CA GLN A 25 -8.66 -12.13 9.80
C GLN A 25 -7.44 -12.57 10.63
N GLU A 26 -7.14 -13.86 10.65
CA GLU A 26 -5.97 -14.44 11.33
C GLU A 26 -4.72 -14.26 10.47
N ARG A 27 -4.86 -14.32 9.16
CA ARG A 27 -3.76 -14.24 8.20
C ARG A 27 -4.09 -13.26 7.07
N PRO A 28 -3.93 -11.93 7.32
CA PRO A 28 -4.17 -10.90 6.31
C PRO A 28 -3.28 -11.03 5.08
N LYS A 29 -3.75 -10.48 3.94
CA LYS A 29 -3.12 -10.58 2.61
C LYS A 29 -1.63 -10.22 2.61
N GLN A 30 -1.23 -9.19 3.34
CA GLN A 30 0.17 -8.76 3.39
C GLN A 30 1.14 -9.79 3.96
N PHE A 31 0.65 -10.73 4.77
CA PHE A 31 1.46 -11.78 5.40
C PHE A 31 1.46 -13.11 4.64
N ILE A 32 0.97 -13.10 3.39
CA ILE A 32 0.82 -14.28 2.53
C ILE A 32 1.72 -14.16 1.31
N ASP A 33 2.27 -15.28 0.85
CA ASP A 33 2.91 -15.39 -0.47
C ASP A 33 1.82 -15.58 -1.54
N VAL A 34 1.20 -14.48 -1.94
CA VAL A 34 0.16 -14.47 -2.97
C VAL A 34 0.74 -14.74 -4.37
N MET A 35 2.03 -14.39 -4.56
CA MET A 35 2.71 -14.52 -5.86
C MET A 35 3.33 -15.90 -6.07
N GLY A 36 3.41 -16.74 -5.03
CA GLY A 36 4.06 -18.05 -5.09
C GLY A 36 5.58 -17.99 -5.31
N CYS A 37 6.22 -16.92 -4.87
CA CYS A 37 7.66 -16.69 -5.07
C CYS A 37 8.51 -16.93 -3.81
N GLY A 38 7.94 -17.47 -2.75
CA GLY A 38 8.61 -17.72 -1.47
C GLY A 38 8.73 -16.50 -0.57
N ARG A 39 8.07 -15.37 -0.92
CA ARG A 39 8.08 -14.12 -0.15
C ARG A 39 6.66 -13.60 0.03
N THR A 40 6.34 -13.17 1.24
CA THR A 40 5.05 -12.50 1.52
C THR A 40 5.03 -11.08 0.97
N LEU A 41 3.85 -10.48 0.80
CA LEU A 41 3.75 -9.14 0.21
C LEU A 41 4.44 -8.06 1.06
N ILE A 42 4.41 -8.18 2.39
CA ILE A 42 5.14 -7.24 3.26
C ILE A 42 6.67 -7.41 3.11
N GLN A 43 7.16 -8.63 2.94
CA GLN A 43 8.57 -8.89 2.65
C GLN A 43 8.98 -8.31 1.30
N LEU A 44 8.20 -8.56 0.24
CA LEU A 44 8.41 -7.94 -1.08
C LEU A 44 8.38 -6.41 -1.00
N THR A 45 7.57 -5.85 -0.08
CA THR A 45 7.53 -4.41 0.15
C THR A 45 8.85 -3.89 0.74
N VAL A 46 9.44 -4.58 1.70
CA VAL A 46 10.77 -4.22 2.24
C VAL A 46 11.85 -4.40 1.19
N ASP A 47 11.87 -5.54 0.48
CA ASP A 47 12.89 -5.89 -0.51
C ASP A 47 13.04 -4.82 -1.60
N ARG A 48 11.95 -4.24 -2.10
CA ARG A 48 12.00 -3.21 -3.16
C ARG A 48 12.59 -1.88 -2.71
N PHE A 49 12.70 -1.64 -1.40
CA PHE A 49 13.35 -0.44 -0.85
C PHE A 49 14.83 -0.66 -0.48
N GLU A 50 15.39 -1.83 -0.80
CA GLU A 50 16.82 -2.10 -0.57
C GLU A 50 17.67 -1.04 -1.29
N GLY A 51 18.62 -0.44 -0.55
CA GLY A 51 19.47 0.64 -1.06
C GLY A 51 18.80 2.04 -1.12
N VAL A 52 17.50 2.16 -0.85
CA VAL A 52 16.76 3.44 -0.82
C VAL A 52 16.65 3.99 0.61
N CYS A 53 16.27 3.13 1.56
CA CYS A 53 16.20 3.47 2.97
C CYS A 53 17.09 2.53 3.79
N PRO A 54 17.80 3.03 4.82
CA PRO A 54 18.53 2.18 5.76
C PRO A 54 17.59 1.24 6.53
N LYS A 55 18.04 0.03 6.84
CA LYS A 55 17.20 -0.97 7.55
C LYS A 55 16.74 -0.50 8.91
N GLU A 56 17.59 0.22 9.63
CA GLU A 56 17.28 0.84 10.91
C GLU A 56 16.19 1.92 10.84
N ASN A 57 15.90 2.43 9.64
CA ASN A 57 14.87 3.43 9.37
C ASN A 57 13.62 2.84 8.73
N ILE A 58 13.42 1.52 8.78
CA ILE A 58 12.17 0.86 8.36
C ILE A 58 11.21 0.84 9.55
N TRP A 59 9.98 1.28 9.31
CA TRP A 59 8.89 1.36 10.27
C TRP A 59 7.70 0.59 9.75
N VAL A 60 7.03 -0.15 10.62
CA VAL A 60 5.77 -0.82 10.30
C VAL A 60 4.71 -0.37 11.29
N VAL A 61 3.58 0.12 10.76
CA VAL A 61 2.41 0.44 11.59
C VAL A 61 1.36 -0.63 11.35
N THR A 62 0.98 -1.32 12.41
CA THR A 62 0.03 -2.45 12.34
C THR A 62 -0.84 -2.50 13.59
N SER A 63 -1.86 -3.38 13.61
CA SER A 63 -2.59 -3.62 14.86
C SER A 63 -1.74 -4.49 15.82
N GLU A 64 -2.00 -4.36 17.11
CA GLU A 64 -1.35 -5.18 18.13
C GLU A 64 -1.42 -6.68 17.81
N LYS A 65 -2.54 -7.15 17.27
CA LYS A 65 -2.78 -8.54 16.86
C LYS A 65 -1.71 -9.10 15.90
N TYR A 66 -1.16 -8.26 15.03
CA TYR A 66 -0.25 -8.70 13.96
C TYR A 66 1.22 -8.35 14.22
N ALA A 67 1.53 -7.70 15.34
CA ALA A 67 2.89 -7.25 15.63
C ALA A 67 3.91 -8.40 15.69
N GLU A 68 3.54 -9.53 16.27
CA GLU A 68 4.38 -10.73 16.30
C GLU A 68 4.65 -11.27 14.89
N THR A 69 3.62 -11.38 14.05
CA THR A 69 3.78 -11.79 12.65
C THR A 69 4.69 -10.86 11.87
N VAL A 70 4.63 -9.55 12.12
CA VAL A 70 5.56 -8.58 11.52
C VAL A 70 6.99 -8.87 11.98
N HIS A 71 7.21 -9.09 13.27
CA HIS A 71 8.53 -9.40 13.83
C HIS A 71 9.10 -10.71 13.24
N GLU A 72 8.28 -11.76 13.11
CA GLU A 72 8.69 -13.02 12.50
C GLU A 72 9.06 -12.87 11.02
N GLN A 73 8.28 -12.11 10.25
CA GLN A 73 8.49 -11.97 8.82
C GLN A 73 9.54 -10.93 8.44
N LEU A 74 9.78 -9.94 9.28
CA LEU A 74 10.73 -8.85 9.08
C LEU A 74 11.70 -8.71 10.26
N PRO A 75 12.53 -9.74 10.55
CA PRO A 75 13.41 -9.74 11.72
C PRO A 75 14.50 -8.65 11.67
N GLU A 76 14.73 -8.04 10.51
CA GLU A 76 15.64 -6.90 10.32
C GLU A 76 15.05 -5.55 10.76
N VAL A 77 13.74 -5.45 10.96
CA VAL A 77 13.10 -4.22 11.45
C VAL A 77 13.26 -4.12 12.96
N PRO A 78 13.81 -3.00 13.48
CA PRO A 78 13.92 -2.80 14.92
C PRO A 78 12.56 -2.92 15.63
N GLU A 79 12.50 -3.62 16.76
CA GLU A 79 11.24 -3.83 17.50
C GLU A 79 10.54 -2.49 17.85
N GLU A 80 11.31 -1.47 18.24
CA GLU A 80 10.80 -0.13 18.54
C GLU A 80 10.18 0.60 17.34
N ASN A 81 10.42 0.10 16.12
CA ASN A 81 9.87 0.62 14.86
C ASN A 81 8.60 -0.15 14.41
N ILE A 82 8.20 -1.20 15.13
CA ILE A 82 6.92 -1.88 14.93
C ILE A 82 5.88 -1.21 15.82
N LEU A 83 5.08 -0.31 15.24
CA LEU A 83 4.11 0.51 15.94
C LEU A 83 2.76 -0.22 16.01
N LYS A 84 2.17 -0.30 17.20
CA LYS A 84 0.95 -1.05 17.48
C LYS A 84 -0.23 -0.09 17.63
N GLU A 85 -1.16 -0.12 16.68
CA GLU A 85 -2.42 0.62 16.80
C GLU A 85 -3.42 -0.17 17.66
N PRO A 86 -3.98 0.43 18.71
CA PRO A 86 -4.95 -0.25 19.58
C PRO A 86 -6.32 -0.45 18.90
N CYS A 87 -6.64 0.38 17.91
CA CYS A 87 -7.85 0.28 17.11
C CYS A 87 -7.64 0.86 15.72
N ARG A 88 -8.55 0.56 14.79
CA ARG A 88 -8.48 1.10 13.43
C ARG A 88 -9.05 2.52 13.38
N ARG A 89 -8.27 3.46 12.85
CA ARG A 89 -8.64 4.86 12.64
C ARG A 89 -8.31 5.37 11.24
N ASN A 90 -8.14 4.43 10.26
CA ASN A 90 -7.76 4.74 8.88
C ASN A 90 -6.32 5.31 8.78
N THR A 91 -5.93 5.83 7.61
CA THR A 91 -4.52 6.12 7.29
C THR A 91 -3.99 7.43 7.88
N ALA A 92 -4.83 8.44 8.17
CA ALA A 92 -4.32 9.71 8.71
C ALA A 92 -3.75 9.56 10.14
N PRO A 93 -4.45 8.96 11.13
CA PRO A 93 -3.86 8.71 12.44
C PRO A 93 -2.66 7.76 12.42
N CYS A 94 -2.69 6.74 11.55
CA CYS A 94 -1.57 5.84 11.31
C CYS A 94 -0.29 6.62 10.92
N ILE A 95 -0.40 7.48 9.92
CA ILE A 95 0.70 8.33 9.42
C ILE A 95 1.13 9.35 10.47
N ALA A 96 0.18 9.98 11.16
CA ALA A 96 0.49 10.93 12.22
C ALA A 96 1.33 10.26 13.32
N TYR A 97 0.91 9.10 13.83
CA TYR A 97 1.64 8.36 14.85
C TYR A 97 3.12 8.18 14.48
N VAL A 98 3.38 7.57 13.34
CA VAL A 98 4.75 7.28 12.94
C VAL A 98 5.54 8.55 12.62
N CYS A 99 4.95 9.56 12.00
CA CYS A 99 5.65 10.80 11.66
C CYS A 99 6.02 11.62 12.89
N TRP A 100 5.15 11.72 13.91
CA TRP A 100 5.51 12.37 15.19
C TRP A 100 6.61 11.62 15.92
N LYS A 101 6.56 10.29 15.95
CA LYS A 101 7.60 9.45 16.58
C LYS A 101 8.94 9.59 15.85
N ILE A 102 8.98 9.52 14.53
CA ILE A 102 10.19 9.77 13.74
C ILE A 102 10.74 11.17 14.02
N LYS A 103 9.87 12.20 13.96
CA LYS A 103 10.28 13.59 14.20
C LYS A 103 10.89 13.83 15.56
N ALA A 104 10.41 13.14 16.59
CA ALA A 104 10.96 13.26 17.95
C ALA A 104 12.44 12.88 18.02
N ARG A 105 12.90 11.93 17.20
CA ARG A 105 14.29 11.47 17.12
C ARG A 105 15.08 12.09 15.97
N ASN A 106 14.43 12.26 14.80
CA ASN A 106 15.06 12.81 13.60
C ASN A 106 14.20 13.91 12.96
N PRO A 107 14.36 15.18 13.35
CA PRO A 107 13.61 16.30 12.77
C PRO A 107 13.98 16.61 11.31
N LYS A 108 15.01 15.97 10.76
CA LYS A 108 15.43 16.09 9.36
C LYS A 108 14.98 14.89 8.52
N ALA A 109 14.15 14.01 9.07
CA ALA A 109 13.69 12.83 8.39
C ALA A 109 12.93 13.17 7.10
N ASN A 110 13.24 12.41 6.07
CA ASN A 110 12.51 12.37 4.80
C ASN A 110 11.82 11.02 4.68
N VAL A 111 10.53 11.02 4.55
CA VAL A 111 9.70 9.83 4.81
C VAL A 111 8.99 9.41 3.53
N VAL A 112 9.09 8.14 3.19
CA VAL A 112 8.22 7.47 2.22
C VAL A 112 7.25 6.55 2.96
N VAL A 113 5.96 6.73 2.71
CA VAL A 113 4.88 5.90 3.24
C VAL A 113 4.32 5.03 2.13
N THR A 114 4.13 3.74 2.39
CA THR A 114 3.62 2.78 1.41
C THR A 114 2.67 1.77 2.06
N PRO A 115 1.65 1.28 1.33
CA PRO A 115 0.92 0.08 1.74
C PRO A 115 1.83 -1.15 1.76
N SER A 116 1.46 -2.14 2.57
CA SER A 116 2.21 -3.38 2.77
C SER A 116 1.90 -4.49 1.76
N ASP A 117 0.86 -4.30 0.93
CA ASP A 117 0.21 -5.39 0.18
C ASP A 117 0.09 -5.12 -1.33
N HIS A 118 0.81 -4.12 -1.83
CA HIS A 118 0.90 -3.80 -3.26
C HIS A 118 2.08 -4.51 -3.93
N VAL A 119 1.97 -4.75 -5.23
CA VAL A 119 3.02 -5.35 -6.06
C VAL A 119 3.64 -4.33 -6.99
N VAL A 120 4.93 -4.48 -7.24
CA VAL A 120 5.75 -3.71 -8.18
C VAL A 120 6.57 -4.71 -8.99
N MET A 121 6.45 -4.68 -10.33
CA MET A 121 7.15 -5.62 -11.21
C MET A 121 8.52 -5.12 -11.64
N ASN A 122 8.69 -3.82 -11.87
CA ASN A 122 9.97 -3.21 -12.24
C ASN A 122 10.61 -2.51 -11.04
N ILE A 123 11.32 -3.28 -10.21
CA ILE A 123 11.95 -2.79 -8.98
C ILE A 123 12.99 -1.69 -9.27
N LYS A 124 13.76 -1.80 -10.36
CA LYS A 124 14.78 -0.79 -10.70
C LYS A 124 14.16 0.57 -11.01
N GLU A 125 13.09 0.60 -11.78
CA GLU A 125 12.38 1.84 -12.09
C GLU A 125 11.68 2.40 -10.85
N PHE A 126 11.09 1.55 -10.02
CA PHE A 126 10.53 1.94 -8.72
C PHE A 126 11.59 2.63 -7.85
N GLN A 127 12.76 2.02 -7.68
CA GLN A 127 13.85 2.59 -6.89
C GLN A 127 14.35 3.93 -7.46
N ARG A 128 14.44 4.07 -8.79
CA ARG A 128 14.78 5.33 -9.45
C ARG A 128 13.77 6.43 -9.11
N VAL A 129 12.50 6.14 -9.29
CA VAL A 129 11.40 7.08 -9.03
C VAL A 129 11.36 7.50 -7.56
N VAL A 130 11.39 6.53 -6.64
CA VAL A 130 11.34 6.83 -5.19
C VAL A 130 12.59 7.60 -4.73
N THR A 131 13.77 7.25 -5.23
CA THR A 131 15.00 7.99 -4.88
C THR A 131 14.93 9.43 -5.38
N SER A 132 14.45 9.65 -6.60
CA SER A 132 14.27 11.00 -7.17
C SER A 132 13.19 11.79 -6.40
N ALA A 133 12.12 11.12 -5.96
CA ALA A 133 11.05 11.72 -5.15
C ALA A 133 11.56 12.13 -3.76
N LEU A 134 12.35 11.28 -3.12
CA LEU A 134 12.98 11.58 -1.83
C LEU A 134 13.98 12.74 -1.94
N ASP A 135 14.76 12.81 -3.01
CA ASP A 135 15.67 13.96 -3.26
C ASP A 135 14.87 15.26 -3.41
N TYR A 136 13.77 15.22 -4.14
CA TYR A 136 12.90 16.38 -4.31
C TYR A 136 12.30 16.88 -3.00
N THR A 137 11.72 15.99 -2.19
CA THR A 137 11.04 16.36 -0.94
C THR A 137 12.02 16.71 0.19
N GLN A 138 13.27 16.29 0.10
CA GLN A 138 14.31 16.70 1.04
C GLN A 138 14.61 18.20 0.94
N HIS A 139 14.39 18.81 -0.23
CA HIS A 139 14.71 20.20 -0.54
C HIS A 139 13.48 21.07 -0.82
N SER A 140 12.27 20.57 -0.52
CA SER A 140 11.02 21.31 -0.72
C SER A 140 10.01 20.98 0.38
N ASP A 141 8.97 21.82 0.50
CA ASP A 141 7.83 21.59 1.40
C ASP A 141 6.69 20.82 0.70
N ALA A 142 7.00 20.09 -0.37
CA ALA A 142 6.02 19.34 -1.14
C ALA A 142 5.53 18.09 -0.40
N ILE A 143 4.25 17.81 -0.55
CA ILE A 143 3.64 16.51 -0.31
C ILE A 143 3.54 15.81 -1.67
N LEU A 144 4.31 14.76 -1.87
CA LEU A 144 4.43 14.09 -3.14
C LEU A 144 3.75 12.72 -3.10
N THR A 145 3.00 12.39 -4.17
CA THR A 145 2.45 11.05 -4.38
C THR A 145 2.92 10.47 -5.71
N LEU A 146 2.96 9.13 -5.81
CA LEU A 146 3.26 8.46 -7.07
C LEU A 146 1.96 8.22 -7.84
N GLY A 147 1.93 8.65 -9.09
CA GLY A 147 0.78 8.53 -9.98
C GLY A 147 0.98 7.46 -11.04
N MET A 148 0.09 6.47 -11.10
CA MET A 148 0.14 5.40 -12.09
C MET A 148 -0.77 5.72 -13.29
N LYS A 149 -0.28 5.48 -14.51
CA LYS A 149 -1.10 5.71 -15.71
C LYS A 149 -2.31 4.77 -15.72
N PRO A 150 -3.54 5.30 -15.79
CA PRO A 150 -4.73 4.47 -15.85
C PRO A 150 -4.78 3.65 -17.16
N THR A 151 -5.08 2.37 -17.04
CA THR A 151 -5.24 1.45 -18.17
C THR A 151 -6.68 0.97 -18.37
N ARG A 152 -7.55 1.21 -17.37
CA ARG A 152 -8.96 0.84 -17.34
C ARG A 152 -9.74 1.81 -16.43
N PRO A 153 -11.09 1.90 -16.55
CA PRO A 153 -11.90 2.76 -15.67
C PRO A 153 -12.11 2.12 -14.29
N GLU A 154 -11.06 2.14 -13.46
CA GLU A 154 -11.08 1.55 -12.12
C GLU A 154 -11.81 2.48 -11.14
N THR A 155 -12.87 1.99 -10.50
CA THR A 155 -13.67 2.75 -9.54
C THR A 155 -13.23 2.57 -8.08
N GLY A 156 -12.30 1.65 -7.83
CA GLY A 156 -11.75 1.37 -6.50
C GLY A 156 -10.57 2.25 -6.13
N TYR A 157 -10.04 3.07 -7.06
CA TYR A 157 -8.86 3.90 -6.86
C TYR A 157 -9.18 5.39 -6.80
N GLY A 158 -8.30 6.14 -6.12
CA GLY A 158 -8.23 7.58 -6.26
C GLY A 158 -7.60 8.00 -7.59
N TYR A 159 -8.06 9.10 -8.15
CA TYR A 159 -7.53 9.73 -9.36
C TYR A 159 -6.95 11.09 -9.05
N ILE A 160 -5.77 11.34 -9.61
CA ILE A 160 -4.99 12.57 -9.45
C ILE A 160 -4.96 13.29 -10.79
N GLU A 161 -5.49 14.51 -10.84
CA GLU A 161 -5.34 15.38 -11.99
C GLU A 161 -4.07 16.21 -11.86
N ALA A 162 -3.20 16.14 -12.86
CA ALA A 162 -1.92 16.83 -12.87
C ALA A 162 -1.90 17.97 -13.89
N ASP A 163 -1.31 19.11 -13.52
CA ASP A 163 -0.95 20.17 -14.47
C ASP A 163 0.33 19.79 -15.24
N LEU A 164 0.16 19.04 -16.32
CA LEU A 164 1.28 18.62 -17.16
C LEU A 164 1.95 19.77 -17.93
N SER A 165 1.35 20.95 -17.95
CA SER A 165 1.91 22.14 -18.62
C SER A 165 2.98 22.85 -17.78
N SER A 166 2.96 22.63 -16.46
CA SER A 166 3.83 23.28 -15.48
C SER A 166 4.63 22.29 -14.64
N PRO A 167 5.65 21.61 -15.22
CA PRO A 167 6.50 20.74 -14.45
C PRO A 167 7.30 21.54 -13.41
N SER A 168 7.62 20.90 -12.28
CA SER A 168 8.44 21.52 -11.25
C SER A 168 9.78 22.05 -11.79
N THR A 169 10.25 23.14 -11.26
CA THR A 169 11.52 23.75 -11.68
C THR A 169 12.73 22.90 -11.39
N SER A 170 12.74 22.19 -10.26
CA SER A 170 13.85 21.36 -9.81
C SER A 170 13.80 19.93 -10.33
N ASN A 171 12.61 19.42 -10.71
CA ASN A 171 12.46 18.07 -11.30
C ASN A 171 11.34 18.08 -12.35
N LYS A 172 11.69 17.86 -13.61
CA LYS A 172 10.77 17.95 -14.76
C LYS A 172 9.79 16.76 -14.87
N GLU A 173 9.99 15.71 -14.08
CA GLU A 173 9.09 14.56 -14.02
C GLU A 173 8.01 14.74 -12.92
N ILE A 174 8.06 15.83 -12.13
CA ILE A 174 7.14 16.11 -11.03
C ILE A 174 6.23 17.27 -11.40
N PHE A 175 4.93 17.10 -11.19
CA PHE A 175 3.90 18.06 -11.56
C PHE A 175 3.04 18.43 -10.36
N ARG A 176 2.51 19.65 -10.37
CA ARG A 176 1.53 20.06 -9.37
C ARG A 176 0.21 19.30 -9.59
N VAL A 177 -0.48 19.00 -8.52
CA VAL A 177 -1.82 18.38 -8.56
C VAL A 177 -2.86 19.48 -8.63
N ASP A 178 -3.74 19.41 -9.64
CA ASP A 178 -4.87 20.31 -9.79
C ASP A 178 -6.09 19.85 -8.99
N SER A 179 -6.33 18.56 -8.98
CA SER A 179 -7.42 17.97 -8.18
C SER A 179 -7.14 16.53 -7.80
N PHE A 180 -7.73 16.11 -6.66
CA PHE A 180 -7.75 14.74 -6.20
C PHE A 180 -9.21 14.26 -6.13
N LYS A 181 -9.50 13.06 -6.65
CA LYS A 181 -10.84 12.47 -6.68
C LYS A 181 -10.80 11.03 -6.25
N GLU A 182 -11.35 10.77 -5.08
CA GLU A 182 -11.40 9.42 -4.51
C GLU A 182 -12.59 8.64 -5.06
N LYS A 183 -12.33 7.46 -5.62
CA LYS A 183 -13.31 6.46 -6.06
C LYS A 183 -14.48 7.01 -6.90
N PRO A 184 -14.22 7.51 -8.12
CA PRO A 184 -15.24 8.02 -9.02
C PRO A 184 -16.16 6.90 -9.52
N ASP A 185 -17.32 7.27 -10.08
CA ASP A 185 -18.13 6.33 -10.85
C ASP A 185 -17.48 5.97 -12.20
N VAL A 186 -18.00 4.92 -12.86
CA VAL A 186 -17.44 4.38 -14.11
C VAL A 186 -17.41 5.45 -15.20
N GLU A 187 -18.49 6.22 -15.37
CA GLU A 187 -18.58 7.24 -16.41
C GLU A 187 -17.52 8.35 -16.20
N THR A 188 -17.32 8.75 -14.95
CA THR A 188 -16.30 9.73 -14.57
C THR A 188 -14.89 9.18 -14.78
N ALA A 189 -14.64 7.90 -14.38
CA ALA A 189 -13.35 7.25 -14.59
C ALA A 189 -12.99 7.13 -16.09
N GLU A 190 -13.97 6.81 -16.95
CA GLU A 190 -13.78 6.82 -18.40
C GLU A 190 -13.41 8.20 -18.97
N LYS A 191 -14.02 9.28 -18.44
CA LYS A 191 -13.68 10.64 -18.82
C LYS A 191 -12.24 11.00 -18.45
N TYR A 192 -11.80 10.61 -17.25
CA TYR A 192 -10.44 10.86 -16.77
C TYR A 192 -9.37 10.16 -17.62
N ILE A 193 -9.60 8.92 -18.03
CA ILE A 193 -8.66 8.19 -18.89
C ILE A 193 -8.49 8.90 -20.24
N ARG A 194 -9.56 9.47 -20.81
CA ARG A 194 -9.51 10.17 -22.13
C ARG A 194 -8.72 11.47 -22.08
N GLN A 195 -8.58 12.10 -20.93
CA GLN A 195 -7.91 13.39 -20.78
C GLN A 195 -6.38 13.28 -20.71
N ASN A 196 -5.83 12.09 -20.42
CA ASN A 196 -4.39 11.79 -20.34
C ASN A 196 -3.58 12.57 -19.28
N ASN A 197 -4.21 13.38 -18.44
CA ASN A 197 -3.59 14.11 -17.33
C ASN A 197 -4.03 13.57 -15.96
N TYR A 198 -4.79 12.47 -15.94
CA TYR A 198 -5.19 11.77 -14.73
C TYR A 198 -4.33 10.55 -14.49
N PHE A 199 -3.99 10.32 -13.23
CA PHE A 199 -3.20 9.19 -12.75
C PHE A 199 -3.92 8.51 -11.59
N TRP A 200 -3.78 7.19 -11.45
CA TRP A 200 -4.22 6.50 -10.24
C TRP A 200 -3.29 6.84 -9.08
N ASN A 201 -3.87 7.12 -7.92
CA ASN A 201 -3.12 7.24 -6.68
C ASN A 201 -2.59 5.88 -6.23
N ALA A 202 -1.27 5.71 -6.25
CA ALA A 202 -0.65 4.45 -5.80
C ALA A 202 -0.70 4.27 -4.28
N GLY A 203 -1.14 5.28 -3.51
CA GLY A 203 -1.08 5.25 -2.06
C GLY A 203 0.35 5.28 -1.49
N ILE A 204 1.31 5.71 -2.32
CA ILE A 204 2.72 5.87 -1.92
C ILE A 204 2.99 7.37 -1.85
N PHE A 205 3.31 7.83 -0.63
CA PHE A 205 3.48 9.24 -0.34
C PHE A 205 4.90 9.54 0.14
N ILE A 206 5.45 10.68 -0.27
CA ILE A 206 6.80 11.09 0.09
C ILE A 206 6.78 12.55 0.56
N TRP A 207 7.43 12.84 1.67
CA TRP A 207 7.53 14.19 2.25
C TRP A 207 8.65 14.32 3.26
N ASN A 208 9.05 15.54 3.54
CA ASN A 208 9.80 15.85 4.74
C ASN A 208 8.88 15.75 5.97
N VAL A 209 9.39 15.23 7.07
CA VAL A 209 8.61 15.01 8.30
C VAL A 209 8.01 16.32 8.87
N ASN A 210 8.65 17.47 8.65
CA ASN A 210 8.10 18.76 9.08
C ASN A 210 6.92 19.19 8.21
N THR A 211 7.00 18.94 6.91
CA THR A 211 5.93 19.25 5.96
C THR A 211 4.63 18.56 6.36
N ILE A 212 4.67 17.25 6.56
CA ILE A 212 3.44 16.49 6.91
C ILE A 212 2.93 16.85 8.31
N VAL A 213 3.80 17.03 9.29
CA VAL A 213 3.41 17.46 10.64
C VAL A 213 2.75 18.85 10.61
N ASN A 214 3.25 19.77 9.78
CA ASN A 214 2.62 21.06 9.59
C ASN A 214 1.28 20.98 8.86
N ALA A 215 1.16 20.12 7.84
CA ALA A 215 -0.11 19.86 7.16
C ALA A 215 -1.17 19.33 8.15
N PHE A 216 -0.83 18.38 9.02
CA PHE A 216 -1.74 17.93 10.07
C PHE A 216 -2.17 19.06 11.01
N ARG A 217 -1.25 19.94 11.40
CA ARG A 217 -1.58 21.10 12.27
C ARG A 217 -2.57 22.07 11.62
N ILE A 218 -2.49 22.22 10.30
CA ILE A 218 -3.37 23.13 9.55
C ILE A 218 -4.72 22.48 9.28
N TYR A 219 -4.72 21.26 8.76
CA TYR A 219 -5.92 20.62 8.21
C TYR A 219 -6.59 19.64 9.19
N GLN A 220 -5.85 19.08 10.17
CA GLN A 220 -6.34 18.11 11.16
C GLN A 220 -5.81 18.45 12.57
N PRO A 221 -6.20 19.61 13.13
CA PRO A 221 -5.66 20.09 14.41
C PRO A 221 -5.94 19.12 15.57
N GLU A 222 -7.06 18.40 15.57
CA GLU A 222 -7.39 17.39 16.60
C GLU A 222 -6.36 16.26 16.62
N ILE A 223 -6.03 15.69 15.46
CA ILE A 223 -5.00 14.64 15.34
C ILE A 223 -3.64 15.21 15.77
N ALA A 224 -3.29 16.40 15.30
CA ALA A 224 -2.03 17.06 15.62
C ALA A 224 -1.88 17.35 17.12
N GLU A 225 -2.95 17.72 17.82
CA GLU A 225 -2.95 17.96 19.26
C GLU A 225 -2.70 16.67 20.05
N ILE A 226 -3.37 15.57 19.68
CA ILE A 226 -3.19 14.26 20.31
C ILE A 226 -1.72 13.83 20.22
N PHE A 227 -1.12 13.80 19.01
CA PHE A 227 0.24 13.33 18.85
C PHE A 227 1.29 14.34 19.39
N THR A 228 0.96 15.61 19.49
CA THR A 228 1.83 16.59 20.17
C THR A 228 1.87 16.33 21.67
N LYS A 229 0.75 15.97 22.29
CA LYS A 229 0.68 15.55 23.72
C LYS A 229 1.40 14.23 23.96
N LEU A 230 1.34 13.30 23.01
CA LEU A 230 2.00 11.99 23.09
C LEU A 230 3.52 12.06 22.87
N MET A 231 4.02 13.09 22.21
CA MET A 231 5.42 13.21 21.82
C MET A 231 6.44 13.02 22.98
N PRO A 232 6.23 13.53 24.22
CA PRO A 232 7.13 13.30 25.35
C PRO A 232 7.20 11.83 25.82
N HIS A 233 6.23 11.01 25.45
CA HIS A 233 6.14 9.61 25.86
C HIS A 233 6.80 8.65 24.86
N PHE A 234 7.06 9.09 23.62
CA PHE A 234 7.75 8.26 22.63
C PHE A 234 9.12 7.80 23.12
N TYR A 235 9.45 6.55 22.82
CA TYR A 235 10.70 5.88 23.22
C TYR A 235 10.85 5.72 24.75
N THR A 236 9.76 5.79 25.51
CA THR A 236 9.72 5.50 26.94
C THR A 236 8.90 4.23 27.23
N GLU A 237 9.05 3.67 28.42
CA GLU A 237 8.25 2.51 28.87
C GLU A 237 6.74 2.77 28.91
N ASN A 238 6.32 4.03 28.95
CA ASN A 238 4.91 4.43 28.97
C ASN A 238 4.31 4.64 27.57
N GLU A 239 5.10 4.54 26.50
CA GLU A 239 4.64 4.87 25.15
C GLU A 239 3.35 4.13 24.78
N GLN A 240 3.35 2.80 24.83
CA GLN A 240 2.19 2.02 24.41
C GLN A 240 0.95 2.31 25.25
N LYS A 241 1.12 2.48 26.55
CA LYS A 241 0.02 2.82 27.48
C LYS A 241 -0.65 4.16 27.11
N GLU A 242 0.15 5.15 26.77
CA GLU A 242 -0.37 6.48 26.39
C GLU A 242 -1.00 6.44 24.97
N ILE A 243 -0.44 5.65 24.05
CA ILE A 243 -1.05 5.38 22.75
C ILE A 243 -2.40 4.68 22.91
N ASP A 244 -2.50 3.65 23.74
CA ASP A 244 -3.75 2.91 23.97
C ASP A 244 -4.85 3.81 24.57
N ALA A 245 -4.46 4.79 25.38
CA ALA A 245 -5.38 5.72 26.00
C ALA A 245 -5.89 6.79 25.02
N HIS A 246 -5.04 7.33 24.16
CA HIS A 246 -5.36 8.54 23.38
C HIS A 246 -5.55 8.31 21.88
N PHE A 247 -4.95 7.28 21.27
CA PHE A 247 -5.15 6.98 19.86
C PHE A 247 -6.63 6.75 19.47
N PRO A 248 -7.46 6.09 20.30
CA PRO A 248 -8.89 5.94 20.02
C PRO A 248 -9.69 7.25 19.91
N GLU A 249 -9.15 8.36 20.43
CA GLU A 249 -9.77 9.70 20.32
C GLU A 249 -9.61 10.28 18.91
N CYS A 250 -8.67 9.77 18.09
CA CYS A 250 -8.44 10.27 16.74
C CYS A 250 -9.67 10.08 15.84
N PRO A 251 -9.99 11.06 14.98
CA PRO A 251 -10.95 10.91 13.90
C PRO A 251 -10.63 9.71 13.02
N ASN A 252 -11.65 8.98 12.55
CA ASN A 252 -11.48 7.87 11.62
C ASN A 252 -11.52 8.41 10.17
N ILE A 253 -10.37 8.82 9.65
CA ILE A 253 -10.24 9.48 8.35
C ILE A 253 -8.97 9.03 7.61
N SER A 254 -9.05 8.90 6.27
CA SER A 254 -7.85 8.64 5.45
C SER A 254 -7.03 9.91 5.26
N VAL A 255 -5.74 9.75 4.97
CA VAL A 255 -4.84 10.87 4.64
C VAL A 255 -5.29 11.59 3.36
N ASP A 256 -5.92 10.87 2.45
CA ASP A 256 -6.44 11.41 1.20
C ASP A 256 -7.47 12.51 1.50
N TYR A 257 -8.50 12.18 2.29
CA TYR A 257 -9.51 13.15 2.72
C TYR A 257 -9.00 14.16 3.76
N ALA A 258 -8.08 13.73 4.63
CA ALA A 258 -7.60 14.57 5.71
C ALA A 258 -6.64 15.69 5.24
N ILE A 259 -5.80 15.40 4.26
CA ILE A 259 -4.70 16.27 3.83
C ILE A 259 -4.71 16.50 2.32
N LEU A 260 -4.76 15.44 1.48
CA LEU A 260 -4.54 15.58 0.04
C LEU A 260 -5.62 16.38 -0.67
N GLU A 261 -6.87 16.30 -0.24
CA GLU A 261 -7.97 17.09 -0.83
C GLU A 261 -7.97 18.58 -0.41
N HIS A 262 -7.16 18.94 0.60
CA HIS A 262 -7.19 20.29 1.20
C HIS A 262 -5.90 21.08 0.98
N SER A 263 -4.80 20.43 0.68
CA SER A 263 -3.49 21.09 0.56
C SER A 263 -3.21 21.53 -0.86
N ASP A 264 -2.74 22.75 -1.02
CA ASP A 264 -2.28 23.31 -2.30
C ASP A 264 -0.84 22.88 -2.68
N GLU A 265 -0.11 22.24 -1.76
CA GLU A 265 1.28 21.84 -1.95
C GLU A 265 1.41 20.33 -2.28
N ILE A 266 0.42 19.81 -3.03
CA ILE A 266 0.42 18.43 -3.52
C ILE A 266 1.05 18.34 -4.89
N TYR A 267 1.96 17.38 -5.03
CA TYR A 267 2.65 17.09 -6.28
C TYR A 267 2.50 15.61 -6.63
N VAL A 268 2.53 15.29 -7.91
CA VAL A 268 2.51 13.92 -8.42
C VAL A 268 3.75 13.64 -9.24
N PHE A 269 4.31 12.46 -9.05
CA PHE A 269 5.35 11.89 -9.90
C PHE A 269 4.70 10.79 -10.76
N PRO A 270 4.35 11.04 -12.02
CA PRO A 270 3.88 10.00 -12.93
C PRO A 270 4.93 8.92 -13.12
N ALA A 271 4.56 7.67 -12.95
CA ALA A 271 5.48 6.55 -13.04
C ALA A 271 4.82 5.32 -13.67
N ASP A 272 5.66 4.44 -14.23
CA ASP A 272 5.25 3.15 -14.79
C ASP A 272 6.28 2.09 -14.41
N PHE A 273 6.00 1.37 -13.33
CA PHE A 273 6.83 0.29 -12.84
C PHE A 273 6.06 -1.02 -12.61
N GLY A 274 4.93 -1.19 -13.31
CA GLY A 274 4.09 -2.39 -13.19
C GLY A 274 3.45 -2.52 -11.81
N TRP A 275 2.82 -1.43 -11.34
CA TRP A 275 2.15 -1.38 -10.05
C TRP A 275 0.76 -2.04 -10.09
N SER A 276 0.42 -2.74 -9.01
CA SER A 276 -0.94 -3.21 -8.73
C SER A 276 -1.19 -3.23 -7.22
N ASP A 277 -2.39 -2.86 -6.81
CA ASP A 277 -2.85 -3.01 -5.42
C ASP A 277 -3.19 -4.47 -5.07
N LEU A 278 -3.17 -5.38 -6.06
CA LEU A 278 -3.64 -6.75 -5.92
C LEU A 278 -4.97 -6.82 -5.16
N GLY A 279 -5.93 -6.00 -5.55
CA GLY A 279 -7.22 -5.90 -4.83
C GLY A 279 -8.09 -7.14 -4.98
N THR A 280 -7.90 -7.95 -6.03
CA THR A 280 -8.74 -9.09 -6.39
C THR A 280 -7.94 -10.19 -7.11
N TRP A 281 -8.54 -11.39 -7.27
CA TRP A 281 -8.00 -12.48 -8.08
C TRP A 281 -7.81 -12.08 -9.56
N GLY A 282 -8.71 -11.25 -10.10
CA GLY A 282 -8.58 -10.69 -11.44
C GLY A 282 -7.36 -9.78 -11.58
N SER A 283 -7.03 -8.98 -10.57
CA SER A 283 -5.81 -8.18 -10.57
C SER A 283 -4.55 -9.05 -10.51
N LEU A 284 -4.58 -10.17 -9.78
CA LEU A 284 -3.52 -11.17 -9.80
C LEU A 284 -3.39 -11.82 -11.19
N HIS A 285 -4.51 -12.20 -11.83
CA HIS A 285 -4.53 -12.74 -13.19
C HIS A 285 -3.87 -11.78 -14.20
N VAL A 286 -4.13 -10.47 -14.08
CA VAL A 286 -3.51 -9.46 -14.97
C VAL A 286 -1.99 -9.40 -14.77
N GLN A 287 -1.53 -9.51 -13.54
CA GLN A 287 -0.15 -9.25 -13.14
C GLN A 287 0.81 -10.43 -13.35
N MET A 288 0.29 -11.67 -13.29
CA MET A 288 1.08 -12.89 -13.39
C MET A 288 1.31 -13.32 -14.83
N ASP A 289 2.40 -14.06 -15.06
CA ASP A 289 2.66 -14.75 -16.32
C ASP A 289 1.58 -15.80 -16.59
N LYS A 290 1.17 -15.92 -17.84
CA LYS A 290 0.12 -16.81 -18.31
C LYS A 290 0.65 -17.88 -19.22
N ASP A 291 0.03 -19.08 -19.17
CA ASP A 291 0.21 -20.06 -20.20
C ASP A 291 -0.42 -19.62 -21.55
N LEU A 292 -0.27 -20.45 -22.61
CA LEU A 292 -0.82 -20.14 -23.93
C LEU A 292 -2.36 -20.04 -23.97
N ALA A 293 -3.04 -20.59 -22.99
CA ALA A 293 -4.49 -20.54 -22.86
C ALA A 293 -4.96 -19.38 -21.93
N GLY A 294 -4.03 -18.58 -21.45
CA GLY A 294 -4.32 -17.44 -20.58
C GLY A 294 -4.50 -17.80 -19.10
N ASN A 295 -4.11 -19.00 -18.68
CA ASN A 295 -4.23 -19.42 -17.28
C ASN A 295 -3.02 -18.96 -16.45
N VAL A 296 -3.27 -18.68 -15.18
CA VAL A 296 -2.28 -18.46 -14.11
C VAL A 296 -2.36 -19.65 -13.16
N ALA A 297 -1.25 -20.35 -12.94
CA ALA A 297 -1.15 -21.47 -12.02
C ALA A 297 -0.05 -21.21 -10.99
N ILE A 298 -0.43 -21.14 -9.72
CA ILE A 298 0.45 -20.89 -8.58
C ILE A 298 0.34 -22.07 -7.62
N GLY A 299 1.37 -22.89 -7.58
CA GLY A 299 1.42 -24.10 -6.74
C GLY A 299 2.37 -25.16 -7.30
N PRO A 300 2.72 -26.20 -6.52
CA PRO A 300 3.78 -27.14 -6.86
C PRO A 300 3.45 -28.15 -7.97
N ASP A 301 2.19 -28.60 -8.11
CA ASP A 301 1.79 -29.60 -9.10
C ASP A 301 0.37 -29.34 -9.61
N ILE A 302 0.24 -28.38 -10.55
CA ILE A 302 -1.03 -27.98 -11.16
C ILE A 302 -1.00 -28.31 -12.66
N THR A 303 -2.01 -29.02 -13.15
CA THR A 303 -2.18 -29.31 -14.57
C THR A 303 -3.58 -28.91 -15.04
N LEU A 304 -3.65 -28.11 -16.09
CA LEU A 304 -4.91 -27.67 -16.71
C LEU A 304 -5.05 -28.29 -18.10
N TYR A 305 -6.20 -28.91 -18.36
CA TYR A 305 -6.60 -29.45 -19.67
C TYR A 305 -7.87 -28.72 -20.13
N GLU A 306 -7.94 -28.36 -21.40
CA GLU A 306 -9.13 -27.74 -22.02
C GLU A 306 -9.67 -26.54 -21.19
N SER A 307 -8.79 -25.89 -20.40
CA SER A 307 -9.13 -24.78 -19.50
C SER A 307 -8.45 -23.50 -19.98
N ARG A 308 -9.10 -22.36 -19.80
CA ARG A 308 -8.57 -21.05 -20.22
C ARG A 308 -8.99 -19.92 -19.31
N ASN A 309 -8.17 -18.86 -19.28
CA ASN A 309 -8.41 -17.64 -18.51
C ASN A 309 -8.68 -17.87 -17.01
N CYS A 310 -8.11 -18.94 -16.45
CA CYS A 310 -8.31 -19.32 -15.06
C CYS A 310 -7.17 -18.84 -14.17
N VAL A 311 -7.46 -18.62 -12.88
CA VAL A 311 -6.48 -18.48 -11.81
C VAL A 311 -6.58 -19.68 -10.90
N VAL A 312 -5.50 -20.43 -10.77
CA VAL A 312 -5.40 -21.57 -9.86
C VAL A 312 -4.30 -21.30 -8.84
N HIS A 313 -4.66 -21.24 -7.58
CA HIS A 313 -3.74 -20.97 -6.48
C HIS A 313 -3.89 -22.00 -5.38
N THR A 314 -2.95 -22.96 -5.31
CA THR A 314 -2.96 -24.06 -4.34
C THR A 314 -1.53 -24.32 -3.89
N MET A 315 -1.18 -23.83 -2.69
CA MET A 315 0.19 -23.94 -2.17
C MET A 315 0.47 -25.27 -1.43
N GLN A 316 -0.53 -26.14 -1.30
CA GLN A 316 -0.36 -27.44 -0.67
C GLN A 316 0.35 -28.42 -1.60
N GLU A 317 1.16 -29.34 -1.02
CA GLU A 317 1.83 -30.44 -1.75
C GLU A 317 0.83 -31.51 -2.16
N LYS A 318 0.01 -31.22 -3.16
CA LYS A 318 -0.91 -32.16 -3.78
C LYS A 318 -1.02 -31.93 -5.28
N LYS A 319 -1.30 -32.98 -6.00
CA LYS A 319 -1.58 -32.90 -7.43
C LYS A 319 -2.98 -32.34 -7.67
N VAL A 320 -3.06 -31.24 -8.42
CA VAL A 320 -4.31 -30.60 -8.85
C VAL A 320 -4.46 -30.75 -10.34
N VAL A 321 -5.58 -31.35 -10.78
CA VAL A 321 -5.91 -31.50 -12.19
C VAL A 321 -7.26 -30.83 -12.45
N ILE A 322 -7.28 -29.91 -13.41
CA ILE A 322 -8.48 -29.16 -13.79
C ILE A 322 -8.76 -29.35 -15.27
N ILE A 323 -10.01 -29.67 -15.62
CA ILE A 323 -10.43 -29.96 -17.01
C ILE A 323 -11.66 -29.11 -17.31
N GLY A 324 -11.64 -28.36 -18.42
CA GLY A 324 -12.82 -27.72 -19.03
C GLY A 324 -13.32 -26.45 -18.33
N LEU A 325 -12.51 -25.76 -17.49
CA LEU A 325 -12.90 -24.47 -16.90
C LEU A 325 -12.52 -23.30 -17.81
N ASP A 326 -13.37 -22.26 -17.83
CA ASP A 326 -13.14 -21.01 -18.56
C ASP A 326 -13.48 -19.80 -17.67
N GLY A 327 -12.48 -18.99 -17.33
CA GLY A 327 -12.65 -17.79 -16.52
C GLY A 327 -12.99 -18.05 -15.05
N TYR A 328 -12.36 -19.06 -14.43
CA TYR A 328 -12.59 -19.42 -13.03
C TYR A 328 -11.39 -19.09 -12.13
N VAL A 329 -11.69 -18.80 -10.88
CA VAL A 329 -10.75 -18.85 -9.75
C VAL A 329 -10.92 -20.21 -9.08
N VAL A 330 -9.80 -20.90 -8.86
CA VAL A 330 -9.69 -22.09 -7.99
C VAL A 330 -8.60 -21.76 -6.97
N ALA A 331 -8.99 -21.53 -5.73
CA ALA A 331 -8.04 -21.16 -4.68
C ALA A 331 -8.28 -22.02 -3.43
N GLU A 332 -7.18 -22.45 -2.83
CA GLU A 332 -7.24 -23.33 -1.68
C GLU A 332 -6.26 -22.89 -0.61
N ASN A 333 -6.73 -22.92 0.63
CA ASN A 333 -5.92 -22.70 1.81
C ASN A 333 -6.45 -23.56 2.96
N ASP A 334 -5.60 -24.40 3.51
CA ASP A 334 -5.93 -25.36 4.60
C ASP A 334 -7.21 -26.16 4.27
N ASP A 335 -8.28 -25.95 5.03
CA ASP A 335 -9.55 -26.67 4.88
C ASP A 335 -10.55 -25.97 3.96
N HIS A 336 -10.16 -24.87 3.30
CA HIS A 336 -11.05 -24.08 2.48
C HIS A 336 -10.69 -24.16 0.99
N LEU A 337 -11.66 -24.49 0.17
CA LEU A 337 -11.57 -24.49 -1.30
C LEU A 337 -12.60 -23.53 -1.88
N LEU A 338 -12.14 -22.55 -2.65
CA LEU A 338 -12.96 -21.66 -3.45
C LEU A 338 -12.94 -22.09 -4.92
N ILE A 339 -14.11 -22.21 -5.53
CA ILE A 339 -14.27 -22.29 -6.97
C ILE A 339 -15.38 -21.30 -7.36
N CYS A 340 -15.03 -20.24 -8.07
CA CYS A 340 -15.99 -19.26 -8.55
C CYS A 340 -15.54 -18.68 -9.90
N LYS A 341 -16.47 -18.06 -10.65
CA LYS A 341 -16.11 -17.32 -11.84
C LYS A 341 -15.31 -16.06 -11.48
N LEU A 342 -14.33 -15.70 -12.30
CA LEU A 342 -13.54 -14.48 -12.14
C LEU A 342 -14.44 -13.22 -12.14
N GLU A 343 -15.50 -13.20 -12.95
CA GLU A 343 -16.48 -12.11 -13.01
C GLU A 343 -17.27 -11.92 -11.72
N ASP A 344 -17.39 -12.96 -10.87
CA ASP A 344 -18.09 -12.97 -9.59
C ASP A 344 -17.17 -12.65 -8.39
N GLU A 345 -15.89 -12.38 -8.60
CA GLU A 345 -14.88 -12.24 -7.52
C GLU A 345 -15.24 -11.19 -6.45
N GLN A 346 -15.98 -10.14 -6.79
CA GLN A 346 -16.41 -9.13 -5.83
C GLN A 346 -17.39 -9.68 -4.77
N ARG A 347 -18.08 -10.78 -5.09
CA ARG A 347 -19.05 -11.45 -4.21
C ARG A 347 -18.40 -12.40 -3.21
N ILE A 348 -17.10 -12.70 -3.36
CA ILE A 348 -16.40 -13.64 -2.46
C ILE A 348 -16.59 -13.25 -1.01
N ARG A 349 -16.60 -11.95 -0.67
CA ARG A 349 -16.83 -11.46 0.68
C ARG A 349 -18.16 -11.89 1.29
N GLU A 350 -19.22 -12.00 0.49
CA GLU A 350 -20.57 -12.38 0.95
C GLU A 350 -20.60 -13.82 1.47
N PHE A 351 -19.68 -14.65 1.01
CA PHE A 351 -19.58 -16.08 1.30
C PHE A 351 -18.48 -16.42 2.31
N ALA A 352 -17.41 -15.61 2.36
CA ALA A 352 -16.29 -15.80 3.26
C ALA A 352 -16.61 -15.49 4.74
N GLU A 353 -17.66 -14.69 5.00
CA GLU A 353 -18.08 -14.27 6.34
C GLU A 353 -19.19 -15.16 6.94
N LYS A 354 -19.62 -16.21 6.24
CA LYS A 354 -20.63 -17.17 6.70
C LYS A 354 -20.00 -18.46 7.18
#